data_28b7944f5723998f637af3eebb5cfa95
#
_entry.id   28b7944f5723998f637af3eebb5cfa95
#
_cell.length_a   1.000
_cell.length_b   1.000
_cell.length_c   1.000
_cell.angle_alpha   90.00
_cell.angle_beta   90.00
_cell.angle_gamma   90.00
#
_symmetry.space_group_name_H-M   'P 1'
#
loop_
_entity.id
_entity.type
_entity.pdbx_description
1 polymer ?
#
loop_
_entity_poly.entity_id
_entity_poly.type
_entity_poly.pdbx_seq_one_letter_code
_entity_poly.pdbx_strand_id
1 'polypeptide(L)'
;RQMCIRDRKYHGGVAKADLNQENLEALEKGLPNLLRHVGNVQRVYGLPCVVAVNAFPTDTAAELALVEEKCGELGVKAVLSEVWAKGGEGGRTLAAEVVRLCEQPGQFQFTYAVDASIEEKLDAICKKVYHAEGVTLTPAAQKQAAQLKDLGFGGLPICMAKTQYSFSDDPSLLGAPEGFTVTVRDLKVSAGAGFLVALTGDIMTMPGLPKIPSACLLYTSDAADDLIG
;
A
#
# COMPACT_ATOMS: atom_id res chain seq x y z
N ARG A 1 -2.36 -3.83 -5.58
CA ARG A 1 -1.39 -4.41 -4.63
C ARG A 1 -1.59 -5.91 -4.59
N GLN A 2 -0.55 -6.68 -4.81
CA GLN A 2 -0.61 -8.12 -4.61
C GLN A 2 -0.91 -8.43 -3.14
N MET A 3 -1.73 -9.42 -2.91
CA MET A 3 -2.14 -9.91 -1.61
C MET A 3 -1.55 -11.30 -1.37
N CYS A 4 -1.02 -11.53 -0.18
CA CYS A 4 -0.58 -12.85 0.29
C CYS A 4 -1.46 -13.29 1.45
N ILE A 5 -1.83 -14.56 1.48
CA ILE A 5 -2.57 -15.17 2.61
C ILE A 5 -1.77 -15.06 3.90
N ARG A 6 -0.46 -15.29 3.83
CA ARG A 6 0.45 -15.16 4.99
C ARG A 6 0.41 -13.78 5.63
N ASP A 7 0.38 -12.70 4.83
CA ASP A 7 0.24 -11.34 5.37
C ASP A 7 -1.09 -11.15 6.10
N ARG A 8 -2.16 -11.78 5.59
CA ARG A 8 -3.47 -11.71 6.25
C ARG A 8 -3.46 -12.46 7.57
N LYS A 9 -2.87 -13.67 7.62
CA LYS A 9 -2.67 -14.40 8.88
C LYS A 9 -1.82 -13.60 9.88
N TYR A 10 -0.77 -12.93 9.42
CA TYR A 10 0.01 -12.03 10.26
C TYR A 10 -0.82 -10.88 10.83
N HIS A 11 -1.64 -10.24 10.00
CA HIS A 11 -2.60 -9.23 10.46
C HIS A 11 -3.66 -9.78 11.40
N GLY A 12 -3.93 -11.07 11.37
CA GLY A 12 -4.80 -11.78 12.31
C GLY A 12 -4.09 -12.25 13.59
N GLY A 13 -2.80 -11.90 13.76
CA GLY A 13 -2.05 -12.14 14.99
C GLY A 13 -1.16 -13.38 15.00
N VAL A 14 -0.98 -14.07 13.85
CA VAL A 14 -0.08 -15.24 13.75
C VAL A 14 1.38 -14.79 13.74
N ALA A 15 2.22 -15.44 14.52
CA ALA A 15 3.66 -15.22 14.54
C ALA A 15 4.30 -15.56 13.17
N LYS A 16 5.37 -14.84 12.80
CA LYS A 16 6.02 -15.02 11.49
C LYS A 16 6.50 -16.47 11.23
N ALA A 17 6.89 -17.20 12.28
CA ALA A 17 7.33 -18.59 12.18
C ALA A 17 6.21 -19.56 11.75
N ASP A 18 4.96 -19.24 12.09
CA ASP A 18 3.81 -20.12 11.94
C ASP A 18 2.94 -19.79 10.71
N LEU A 19 3.31 -18.79 9.92
CA LEU A 19 2.53 -18.30 8.77
C LEU A 19 2.33 -19.34 7.65
N ASN A 20 3.13 -20.40 7.62
CA ASN A 20 3.02 -21.47 6.63
C ASN A 20 1.98 -22.55 7.02
N GLN A 21 1.46 -22.52 8.25
CA GLN A 21 0.41 -23.43 8.69
C GLN A 21 -0.96 -22.87 8.34
N GLU A 22 -1.92 -23.74 8.01
CA GLU A 22 -3.32 -23.33 7.80
C GLU A 22 -3.88 -22.70 9.08
N ASN A 23 -4.52 -21.54 8.93
CA ASN A 23 -5.21 -20.88 10.05
C ASN A 23 -6.32 -19.98 9.53
N LEU A 24 -7.50 -20.56 9.36
CA LEU A 24 -8.68 -19.88 8.84
C LEU A 24 -9.17 -18.75 9.78
N GLU A 25 -9.12 -18.99 11.11
CA GLU A 25 -9.53 -17.99 12.09
C GLU A 25 -8.66 -16.74 12.02
N ALA A 26 -7.34 -16.90 11.99
CA ALA A 26 -6.42 -15.79 11.86
C ALA A 26 -6.53 -15.10 10.50
N LEU A 27 -6.75 -15.87 9.43
CA LEU A 27 -7.00 -15.33 8.10
C LEU A 27 -8.26 -14.46 8.12
N GLU A 28 -9.36 -14.93 8.66
CA GLU A 28 -10.61 -14.17 8.76
C GLU A 28 -10.42 -12.87 9.57
N LYS A 29 -9.73 -12.93 10.71
CA LYS A 29 -9.38 -11.74 11.51
C LYS A 29 -8.51 -10.72 10.77
N GLY A 30 -7.66 -11.18 9.87
CA GLY A 30 -6.75 -10.31 9.11
C GLY A 30 -7.31 -9.79 7.78
N LEU A 31 -8.36 -10.41 7.25
CA LEU A 31 -9.02 -9.99 5.99
C LEU A 31 -9.57 -8.56 6.00
N PRO A 32 -10.06 -7.98 7.11
CA PRO A 32 -10.48 -6.57 7.15
C PRO A 32 -9.43 -5.59 6.62
N ASN A 33 -8.13 -5.90 6.75
CA ASN A 33 -7.07 -5.10 6.13
C ASN A 33 -7.17 -5.09 4.60
N LEU A 34 -7.38 -6.25 3.97
CA LEU A 34 -7.58 -6.36 2.53
C LEU A 34 -8.86 -5.66 2.10
N LEU A 35 -9.97 -5.93 2.79
CA LEU A 35 -11.28 -5.37 2.45
C LEU A 35 -11.31 -3.84 2.55
N ARG A 36 -10.54 -3.25 3.48
CA ARG A 36 -10.33 -1.80 3.53
C ARG A 36 -9.60 -1.28 2.30
N HIS A 37 -8.55 -1.95 1.84
CA HIS A 37 -7.88 -1.58 0.58
C HIS A 37 -8.81 -1.68 -0.63
N VAL A 38 -9.61 -2.74 -0.73
CA VAL A 38 -10.64 -2.91 -1.77
C VAL A 38 -11.63 -1.76 -1.71
N GLY A 39 -12.16 -1.47 -0.51
CA GLY A 39 -13.08 -0.35 -0.28
C GLY A 39 -12.49 1.00 -0.69
N ASN A 40 -11.20 1.23 -0.45
CA ASN A 40 -10.52 2.44 -0.89
C ASN A 40 -10.52 2.56 -2.42
N VAL A 41 -10.18 1.48 -3.13
CA VAL A 41 -10.20 1.50 -4.61
C VAL A 41 -11.61 1.77 -5.15
N GLN A 42 -12.62 1.10 -4.62
CA GLN A 42 -13.98 1.23 -5.12
C GLN A 42 -14.67 2.53 -4.69
N ARG A 43 -14.61 2.88 -3.38
CA ARG A 43 -15.41 3.97 -2.82
C ARG A 43 -14.67 5.31 -2.78
N VAL A 44 -13.36 5.30 -2.49
CA VAL A 44 -12.57 6.54 -2.41
C VAL A 44 -12.12 6.97 -3.80
N TYR A 45 -11.67 6.03 -4.62
CA TYR A 45 -11.16 6.34 -5.96
C TYR A 45 -12.17 6.09 -7.08
N GLY A 46 -13.31 5.46 -6.82
CA GLY A 46 -14.37 5.21 -7.82
C GLY A 46 -13.95 4.28 -8.96
N LEU A 47 -13.02 3.34 -8.68
CA LEU A 47 -12.47 2.46 -9.70
C LEU A 47 -12.90 1.00 -9.48
N PRO A 48 -13.14 0.24 -10.56
CA PRO A 48 -13.26 -1.20 -10.46
C PRO A 48 -11.93 -1.82 -10.04
N CYS A 49 -11.97 -2.94 -9.31
CA CYS A 49 -10.76 -3.63 -8.90
C CYS A 49 -10.90 -5.14 -8.90
N VAL A 50 -9.78 -5.82 -8.97
CA VAL A 50 -9.62 -7.25 -8.77
C VAL A 50 -8.56 -7.49 -7.69
N VAL A 51 -8.75 -8.51 -6.87
CA VAL A 51 -7.76 -8.95 -5.90
C VAL A 51 -6.89 -10.03 -6.53
N ALA A 52 -5.60 -9.78 -6.67
CA ALA A 52 -4.64 -10.80 -7.09
C ALA A 52 -4.10 -11.52 -5.85
N VAL A 53 -4.45 -12.77 -5.68
CA VAL A 53 -3.93 -13.64 -4.62
C VAL A 53 -2.61 -14.24 -5.11
N ASN A 54 -1.49 -13.77 -4.55
CA ASN A 54 -0.18 -14.33 -4.87
C ASN A 54 -0.04 -15.68 -4.16
N ALA A 55 -0.17 -16.76 -4.92
CA ALA A 55 -0.20 -18.12 -4.42
C ALA A 55 1.17 -18.58 -3.94
N PHE A 56 1.19 -19.20 -2.78
CA PHE A 56 2.36 -19.90 -2.25
C PHE A 56 2.04 -21.39 -2.11
N PRO A 57 3.04 -22.29 -2.20
CA PRO A 57 2.81 -23.74 -2.09
C PRO A 57 2.18 -24.18 -0.76
N THR A 58 2.27 -23.33 0.26
CA THR A 58 1.71 -23.58 1.60
C THR A 58 0.29 -23.08 1.79
N ASP A 59 -0.25 -22.34 0.81
CA ASP A 59 -1.63 -21.83 0.87
C ASP A 59 -2.60 -22.98 0.61
N THR A 60 -3.62 -23.15 1.46
CA THR A 60 -4.57 -24.24 1.32
C THR A 60 -5.80 -23.82 0.50
N ALA A 61 -6.50 -24.84 -0.05
CA ALA A 61 -7.73 -24.58 -0.79
C ALA A 61 -8.81 -23.91 0.08
N ALA A 62 -8.86 -24.24 1.37
CA ALA A 62 -9.80 -23.63 2.31
C ALA A 62 -9.48 -22.15 2.56
N GLU A 63 -8.20 -21.78 2.69
CA GLU A 63 -7.77 -20.39 2.83
C GLU A 63 -8.08 -19.58 1.56
N LEU A 64 -7.85 -20.15 0.40
CA LEU A 64 -8.19 -19.51 -0.89
C LEU A 64 -9.70 -19.27 -1.01
N ALA A 65 -10.52 -20.29 -0.71
CA ALA A 65 -11.98 -20.16 -0.76
C ALA A 65 -12.51 -19.07 0.18
N LEU A 66 -11.95 -18.97 1.39
CA LEU A 66 -12.33 -17.91 2.34
C LEU A 66 -12.02 -16.52 1.79
N VAL A 67 -10.87 -16.31 1.14
CA VAL A 67 -10.53 -15.04 0.52
C VAL A 67 -11.48 -14.72 -0.64
N GLU A 68 -11.81 -15.70 -1.48
CA GLU A 68 -12.75 -15.52 -2.59
C GLU A 68 -14.15 -15.15 -2.08
N GLU A 69 -14.65 -15.84 -1.06
CA GLU A 69 -15.93 -15.55 -0.41
C GLU A 69 -15.98 -14.10 0.11
N LYS A 70 -14.99 -13.71 0.92
CA LYS A 70 -14.96 -12.37 1.53
C LYS A 70 -14.78 -11.24 0.50
N CYS A 71 -14.04 -11.47 -0.57
CA CYS A 71 -13.99 -10.52 -1.68
C CYS A 71 -15.32 -10.45 -2.45
N GLY A 72 -15.96 -11.61 -2.64
CA GLY A 72 -17.26 -11.73 -3.29
C GLY A 72 -18.38 -10.95 -2.58
N GLU A 73 -18.36 -10.88 -1.24
CA GLU A 73 -19.29 -10.07 -0.44
C GLU A 73 -19.24 -8.57 -0.81
N LEU A 74 -18.09 -8.08 -1.30
CA LEU A 74 -17.90 -6.71 -1.81
C LEU A 74 -18.09 -6.59 -3.34
N GLY A 75 -18.52 -7.65 -4.02
CA GLY A 75 -18.65 -7.69 -5.47
C GLY A 75 -17.31 -7.65 -6.20
N VAL A 76 -16.21 -8.04 -5.55
CA VAL A 76 -14.86 -8.06 -6.11
C VAL A 76 -14.40 -9.49 -6.29
N LYS A 77 -13.88 -9.77 -7.49
CA LYS A 77 -13.30 -11.08 -7.77
C LYS A 77 -11.90 -11.19 -7.19
N ALA A 78 -11.61 -12.26 -6.46
CA ALA A 78 -10.27 -12.69 -6.15
C ALA A 78 -9.78 -13.68 -7.20
N VAL A 79 -8.57 -13.49 -7.70
CA VAL A 79 -7.98 -14.35 -8.75
C VAL A 79 -6.61 -14.81 -8.31
N LEU A 80 -6.40 -16.12 -8.38
CA LEU A 80 -5.10 -16.72 -8.07
C LEU A 80 -4.05 -16.29 -9.09
N SER A 81 -2.88 -15.91 -8.61
CA SER A 81 -1.71 -15.58 -9.41
C SER A 81 -0.56 -16.52 -9.06
N GLU A 82 -0.14 -17.31 -10.05
CA GLU A 82 0.96 -18.27 -9.93
C GLU A 82 2.16 -17.85 -10.81
N VAL A 83 2.28 -16.55 -11.07
CA VAL A 83 3.28 -15.99 -12.00
C VAL A 83 4.71 -16.38 -11.60
N TRP A 84 5.02 -16.43 -10.31
CA TRP A 84 6.35 -16.83 -9.84
C TRP A 84 6.70 -18.28 -10.17
N ALA A 85 5.72 -19.21 -10.19
CA ALA A 85 5.93 -20.62 -10.47
C ALA A 85 5.80 -20.98 -11.96
N LYS A 86 4.88 -20.28 -12.67
CA LYS A 86 4.46 -20.64 -14.04
C LYS A 86 4.74 -19.51 -15.06
N GLY A 87 5.44 -18.45 -14.66
CA GLY A 87 5.66 -17.31 -15.52
C GLY A 87 4.35 -16.66 -16.01
N GLY A 88 4.33 -16.14 -17.23
CA GLY A 88 3.16 -15.48 -17.80
C GLY A 88 1.89 -16.34 -17.85
N GLU A 89 2.03 -17.65 -18.02
CA GLU A 89 0.90 -18.58 -18.04
C GLU A 89 0.14 -18.56 -16.70
N GLY A 90 0.86 -18.47 -15.57
CA GLY A 90 0.26 -18.38 -14.23
C GLY A 90 -0.51 -17.08 -13.96
N GLY A 91 -0.41 -16.08 -14.86
CA GLY A 91 -1.11 -14.80 -14.76
C GLY A 91 -2.25 -14.59 -15.74
N ARG A 92 -2.51 -15.51 -16.67
CA ARG A 92 -3.49 -15.31 -17.76
C ARG A 92 -4.89 -15.02 -17.27
N THR A 93 -5.38 -15.74 -16.28
CA THR A 93 -6.71 -15.53 -15.70
C THR A 93 -6.83 -14.14 -15.06
N LEU A 94 -5.79 -13.72 -14.34
CA LEU A 94 -5.73 -12.38 -13.75
C LEU A 94 -5.71 -11.30 -14.85
N ALA A 95 -4.91 -11.48 -15.89
CA ALA A 95 -4.82 -10.55 -17.01
C ALA A 95 -6.17 -10.40 -17.73
N ALA A 96 -6.85 -11.51 -18.00
CA ALA A 96 -8.19 -11.49 -18.63
C ALA A 96 -9.20 -10.72 -17.77
N GLU A 97 -9.17 -10.89 -16.43
CA GLU A 97 -10.04 -10.16 -15.52
C GLU A 97 -9.73 -8.66 -15.49
N VAL A 98 -8.44 -8.28 -15.53
CA VAL A 98 -8.02 -6.87 -15.62
C VAL A 98 -8.52 -6.25 -16.91
N VAL A 99 -8.37 -6.93 -18.07
CA VAL A 99 -8.89 -6.43 -19.36
C VAL A 99 -10.40 -6.21 -19.27
N ARG A 100 -11.14 -7.19 -18.75
CA ARG A 100 -12.60 -7.07 -18.57
C ARG A 100 -12.98 -5.87 -17.69
N LEU A 101 -12.23 -5.59 -16.63
CA LEU A 101 -12.47 -4.44 -15.76
C LEU A 101 -12.12 -3.11 -16.46
N CYS A 102 -11.10 -3.08 -17.30
CA CYS A 102 -10.74 -1.89 -18.08
C CYS A 102 -11.81 -1.47 -19.10
N GLU A 103 -12.68 -2.39 -19.51
CA GLU A 103 -13.82 -2.10 -20.39
C GLU A 103 -15.00 -1.46 -19.63
N GLN A 104 -15.00 -1.50 -18.30
CA GLN A 104 -16.02 -0.88 -17.47
C GLN A 104 -15.77 0.63 -17.32
N PRO A 105 -16.84 1.45 -17.34
CA PRO A 105 -16.70 2.87 -17.10
C PRO A 105 -16.20 3.10 -15.65
N GLY A 106 -15.05 3.72 -15.51
CA GLY A 106 -14.53 4.18 -14.22
C GLY A 106 -15.07 5.59 -13.90
N GLN A 107 -15.32 5.86 -12.63
CA GLN A 107 -15.66 7.19 -12.13
C GLN A 107 -14.54 7.65 -11.17
N PHE A 108 -13.33 7.79 -11.71
CA PHE A 108 -12.19 8.18 -10.89
C PHE A 108 -12.45 9.48 -10.14
N GLN A 109 -12.15 9.48 -8.85
CA GLN A 109 -12.27 10.62 -7.96
C GLN A 109 -10.94 10.88 -7.26
N PHE A 110 -10.55 12.16 -7.20
CA PHE A 110 -9.43 12.57 -6.36
C PHE A 110 -9.84 12.53 -4.88
N THR A 111 -8.89 12.18 -4.02
CA THR A 111 -9.10 12.15 -2.56
C THR A 111 -9.38 13.53 -1.99
N TYR A 112 -8.79 14.58 -2.61
CA TYR A 112 -8.89 15.99 -2.22
C TYR A 112 -8.78 16.91 -3.45
N ALA A 113 -9.19 18.16 -3.32
CA ALA A 113 -8.97 19.19 -4.33
C ALA A 113 -7.49 19.61 -4.33
N VAL A 114 -6.89 19.79 -5.52
CA VAL A 114 -5.46 20.10 -5.66
C VAL A 114 -5.10 21.46 -5.04
N ASP A 115 -6.03 22.41 -5.06
CA ASP A 115 -5.93 23.76 -4.49
C ASP A 115 -6.24 23.84 -2.99
N ALA A 116 -6.64 22.73 -2.35
CA ALA A 116 -6.81 22.65 -0.91
C ALA A 116 -5.47 22.93 -0.18
N SER A 117 -5.54 23.36 1.08
CA SER A 117 -4.35 23.54 1.93
C SER A 117 -3.63 22.23 2.19
N ILE A 118 -2.36 22.30 2.61
CA ILE A 118 -1.56 21.12 2.95
C ILE A 118 -2.26 20.32 4.06
N GLU A 119 -2.79 21.00 5.07
CA GLU A 119 -3.49 20.41 6.20
C GLU A 119 -4.78 19.69 5.76
N GLU A 120 -5.58 20.32 4.91
CA GLU A 120 -6.82 19.73 4.37
C GLU A 120 -6.52 18.49 3.51
N LYS A 121 -5.46 18.53 2.69
CA LYS A 121 -5.01 17.37 1.91
C LYS A 121 -4.61 16.20 2.82
N LEU A 122 -3.81 16.49 3.85
CA LEU A 122 -3.38 15.49 4.84
C LEU A 122 -4.57 14.89 5.58
N ASP A 123 -5.50 15.72 6.05
CA ASP A 123 -6.72 15.26 6.75
C ASP A 123 -7.60 14.39 5.85
N ALA A 124 -7.79 14.80 4.59
CA ALA A 124 -8.54 14.03 3.62
C ALA A 124 -7.94 12.64 3.36
N ILE A 125 -6.60 12.55 3.22
CA ILE A 125 -5.92 11.25 3.08
C ILE A 125 -6.10 10.41 4.32
N CYS A 126 -5.86 10.98 5.51
CA CYS A 126 -5.92 10.26 6.77
C CYS A 126 -7.33 9.72 7.04
N LYS A 127 -8.36 10.53 6.83
CA LYS A 127 -9.76 10.12 7.05
C LYS A 127 -10.28 9.18 5.98
N LYS A 128 -10.12 9.52 4.70
CA LYS A 128 -10.75 8.76 3.61
C LYS A 128 -9.99 7.46 3.28
N VAL A 129 -8.64 7.48 3.31
CA VAL A 129 -7.82 6.35 2.88
C VAL A 129 -7.38 5.47 4.04
N TYR A 130 -6.95 6.10 5.14
CA TYR A 130 -6.47 5.35 6.31
C TYR A 130 -7.56 5.07 7.34
N HIS A 131 -8.70 5.76 7.28
CA HIS A 131 -9.80 5.69 8.23
C HIS A 131 -9.37 6.13 9.65
N ALA A 132 -8.42 7.06 9.72
CA ALA A 132 -8.05 7.74 10.95
C ALA A 132 -9.14 8.74 11.37
N GLU A 133 -9.15 9.12 12.65
CA GLU A 133 -10.01 10.21 13.14
C GLU A 133 -9.53 11.58 12.63
N GLY A 134 -8.25 11.71 12.32
CA GLY A 134 -7.66 12.93 11.80
C GLY A 134 -6.14 12.84 11.67
N VAL A 135 -5.54 14.01 11.46
CA VAL A 135 -4.10 14.20 11.38
C VAL A 135 -3.66 15.28 12.35
N THR A 136 -2.49 15.09 12.97
CA THR A 136 -1.79 16.12 13.73
C THR A 136 -0.44 16.40 13.11
N LEU A 137 -0.01 17.66 13.16
CA LEU A 137 1.32 18.06 12.71
C LEU A 137 2.14 18.46 13.96
N THR A 138 3.36 17.99 14.05
CA THR A 138 4.29 18.50 15.05
C THR A 138 4.56 19.99 14.84
N PRO A 139 5.02 20.75 15.86
CA PRO A 139 5.37 22.16 15.67
C PRO A 139 6.38 22.40 14.54
N ALA A 140 7.29 21.45 14.32
CA ALA A 140 8.25 21.50 13.21
C ALA A 140 7.52 21.35 11.85
N ALA A 141 6.64 20.37 11.71
CA ALA A 141 5.87 20.14 10.49
C ALA A 141 4.90 21.29 10.19
N GLN A 142 4.30 21.91 11.21
CA GLN A 142 3.47 23.12 11.04
C GLN A 142 4.27 24.30 10.46
N LYS A 143 5.47 24.53 11.00
CA LYS A 143 6.36 25.57 10.48
C LYS A 143 6.78 25.29 9.04
N GLN A 144 7.08 24.04 8.72
CA GLN A 144 7.43 23.62 7.34
C GLN A 144 6.25 23.80 6.39
N ALA A 145 5.03 23.44 6.80
CA ALA A 145 3.82 23.66 5.99
C ALA A 145 3.64 25.13 5.62
N ALA A 146 3.79 26.04 6.60
CA ALA A 146 3.75 27.47 6.36
C ALA A 146 4.84 27.94 5.39
N GLN A 147 6.09 27.51 5.58
CA GLN A 147 7.20 27.85 4.69
C GLN A 147 6.97 27.34 3.26
N LEU A 148 6.50 26.11 3.11
CA LEU A 148 6.21 25.53 1.79
C LEU A 148 5.09 26.27 1.07
N LYS A 149 4.09 26.75 1.79
CA LYS A 149 3.03 27.62 1.25
C LYS A 149 3.59 28.95 0.77
N ASP A 150 4.43 29.63 1.58
CA ASP A 150 5.04 30.91 1.25
C ASP A 150 5.99 30.80 0.03
N LEU A 151 6.63 29.65 -0.15
CA LEU A 151 7.48 29.33 -1.29
C LEU A 151 6.68 28.92 -2.56
N GLY A 152 5.34 28.90 -2.49
CA GLY A 152 4.49 28.56 -3.63
C GLY A 152 4.26 27.08 -3.86
N PHE A 153 4.68 26.19 -2.92
CA PHE A 153 4.51 24.74 -3.03
C PHE A 153 3.21 24.22 -2.42
N GLY A 154 2.36 25.07 -1.86
CA GLY A 154 1.10 24.67 -1.20
C GLY A 154 0.13 23.92 -2.11
N GLY A 155 0.17 24.18 -3.45
CA GLY A 155 -0.64 23.49 -4.45
C GLY A 155 -0.18 22.08 -4.81
N LEU A 156 1.03 21.65 -4.40
CA LEU A 156 1.55 20.34 -4.76
C LEU A 156 0.76 19.20 -4.10
N PRO A 157 0.64 18.04 -4.77
CA PRO A 157 0.04 16.84 -4.17
C PRO A 157 0.90 16.28 -3.03
N ILE A 158 0.27 15.50 -2.15
CA ILE A 158 0.91 14.89 -0.98
C ILE A 158 1.24 13.41 -1.24
N CYS A 159 2.48 13.03 -0.96
CA CYS A 159 2.92 11.66 -0.84
C CYS A 159 3.12 11.34 0.65
N MET A 160 2.34 10.37 1.16
CA MET A 160 2.46 9.93 2.55
C MET A 160 3.57 8.90 2.69
N ALA A 161 4.62 9.24 3.45
CA ALA A 161 5.66 8.30 3.86
C ALA A 161 5.31 7.76 5.25
N LYS A 162 4.75 6.56 5.30
CA LYS A 162 4.19 5.89 6.46
C LYS A 162 4.63 4.43 6.51
N THR A 163 4.60 3.80 7.69
CA THR A 163 4.84 2.36 7.80
C THR A 163 3.97 1.56 6.83
N GLN A 164 4.53 0.54 6.21
CA GLN A 164 3.83 -0.39 5.31
C GLN A 164 3.01 -1.46 6.07
N TYR A 165 3.19 -1.59 7.38
CA TYR A 165 2.62 -2.69 8.18
C TYR A 165 1.24 -2.37 8.76
N SER A 166 0.80 -1.12 8.72
CA SER A 166 -0.49 -0.71 9.29
C SER A 166 -1.14 0.41 8.46
N PHE A 167 -2.44 0.63 8.63
CA PHE A 167 -3.10 1.88 8.22
C PHE A 167 -2.75 3.04 9.15
N SER A 168 -2.43 2.77 10.43
CA SER A 168 -1.90 3.75 11.37
C SER A 168 -0.42 4.06 11.08
N ASP A 169 0.12 5.08 11.71
CA ASP A 169 1.55 5.36 11.80
C ASP A 169 2.28 4.50 12.86
N ASP A 170 1.51 3.76 13.67
CA ASP A 170 2.00 2.72 14.57
C ASP A 170 1.99 1.35 13.85
N PRO A 171 3.16 0.73 13.59
CA PRO A 171 3.25 -0.57 12.92
C PRO A 171 2.68 -1.74 13.73
N SER A 172 2.42 -1.57 15.03
CA SER A 172 1.85 -2.60 15.90
C SER A 172 0.33 -2.74 15.76
N LEU A 173 -0.35 -1.72 15.24
CA LEU A 173 -1.79 -1.73 15.02
C LEU A 173 -2.12 -2.47 13.73
N LEU A 174 -2.23 -3.79 13.83
CA LEU A 174 -2.49 -4.68 12.69
C LEU A 174 -3.97 -4.66 12.24
N GLY A 175 -4.24 -5.30 11.10
CA GLY A 175 -5.59 -5.46 10.58
C GLY A 175 -6.14 -4.17 9.96
N ALA A 176 -7.29 -3.75 10.45
CA ALA A 176 -7.98 -2.53 10.04
C ALA A 176 -8.25 -1.66 11.29
N PRO A 177 -7.23 -1.00 11.84
CA PRO A 177 -7.36 -0.21 13.07
C PRO A 177 -8.33 0.95 12.89
N GLU A 178 -8.98 1.34 13.99
CA GLU A 178 -9.89 2.49 14.12
C GLU A 178 -9.52 3.32 15.35
N GLY A 179 -10.05 4.54 15.45
CA GLY A 179 -9.85 5.38 16.63
C GLY A 179 -8.41 5.92 16.78
N PHE A 180 -7.64 6.01 15.69
CA PHE A 180 -6.28 6.52 15.73
C PHE A 180 -6.14 7.85 14.98
N THR A 181 -5.12 8.62 15.37
CA THR A 181 -4.73 9.86 14.70
C THR A 181 -3.32 9.69 14.12
N VAL A 182 -3.12 10.13 12.88
CA VAL A 182 -1.80 10.09 12.23
C VAL A 182 -1.01 11.34 12.58
N THR A 183 0.25 11.18 12.99
CA THR A 183 1.14 12.29 13.31
C THR A 183 2.17 12.53 12.21
N VAL A 184 2.09 13.69 11.55
CA VAL A 184 3.10 14.15 10.58
C VAL A 184 4.23 14.85 11.34
N ARG A 185 5.46 14.31 11.21
CA ARG A 185 6.65 14.83 11.91
C ARG A 185 7.47 15.78 11.07
N ASP A 186 7.47 15.58 9.74
CA ASP A 186 8.31 16.34 8.82
C ASP A 186 7.61 16.45 7.46
N LEU A 187 7.82 17.58 6.77
CA LEU A 187 7.33 17.84 5.43
C LEU A 187 8.49 18.23 4.52
N LYS A 188 8.64 17.55 3.40
CA LYS A 188 9.70 17.81 2.43
C LYS A 188 9.14 17.99 1.04
N VAL A 189 9.70 18.94 0.30
CA VAL A 189 9.38 19.09 -1.12
C VAL A 189 10.27 18.18 -1.96
N SER A 190 9.65 17.39 -2.84
CA SER A 190 10.33 16.69 -3.92
C SER A 190 10.16 17.51 -5.20
N ALA A 191 10.92 18.59 -5.32
CA ALA A 191 10.72 19.64 -6.33
C ALA A 191 10.80 19.08 -7.76
N GLY A 192 11.76 18.19 -8.04
CA GLY A 192 11.91 17.57 -9.35
C GLY A 192 10.76 16.63 -9.74
N ALA A 193 10.07 16.05 -8.75
CA ALA A 193 8.94 15.16 -8.97
C ALA A 193 7.58 15.85 -8.80
N GLY A 194 7.55 17.07 -8.27
CA GLY A 194 6.34 17.88 -8.16
C GLY A 194 5.35 17.44 -7.09
N PHE A 195 5.82 16.97 -5.92
CA PHE A 195 4.97 16.63 -4.79
C PHE A 195 5.65 16.91 -3.44
N LEU A 196 4.83 16.98 -2.39
CA LEU A 196 5.30 17.06 -1.01
C LEU A 196 5.32 15.67 -0.38
N VAL A 197 6.35 15.38 0.40
CA VAL A 197 6.46 14.14 1.19
C VAL A 197 6.13 14.46 2.64
N ALA A 198 5.09 13.81 3.17
CA ALA A 198 4.73 13.88 4.58
C ALA A 198 5.26 12.63 5.31
N LEU A 199 6.22 12.83 6.20
CA LEU A 199 6.84 11.77 6.99
C LEU A 199 6.07 11.58 8.30
N THR A 200 5.61 10.35 8.55
CA THR A 200 4.86 10.00 9.76
C THR A 200 5.57 8.89 10.51
N GLY A 201 5.47 8.86 11.83
CA GLY A 201 6.04 7.81 12.66
C GLY A 201 7.54 7.55 12.38
N ASP A 202 8.05 6.39 12.74
CA ASP A 202 9.40 5.95 12.40
C ASP A 202 9.37 5.22 11.06
N ILE A 203 9.85 5.88 10.01
CA ILE A 203 9.87 5.32 8.67
C ILE A 203 11.29 5.19 8.15
N MET A 204 11.58 4.03 7.56
CA MET A 204 12.77 3.81 6.76
C MET A 204 12.52 4.35 5.35
N THR A 205 13.26 5.38 4.95
CA THR A 205 13.04 6.10 3.68
C THR A 205 13.39 5.27 2.43
N MET A 206 14.21 4.25 2.57
CA MET A 206 14.58 3.33 1.48
C MET A 206 14.64 1.88 1.98
N PRO A 207 13.48 1.24 2.23
CA PRO A 207 13.44 -0.14 2.68
C PRO A 207 13.91 -1.09 1.58
N GLY A 208 14.66 -2.11 1.96
CA GLY A 208 15.09 -3.17 1.04
C GLY A 208 16.37 -2.88 0.26
N LEU A 209 17.07 -1.77 0.52
CA LEU A 209 18.40 -1.57 -0.04
C LEU A 209 19.40 -2.54 0.60
N PRO A 210 20.25 -3.21 -0.19
CA PRO A 210 21.32 -4.04 0.34
C PRO A 210 22.35 -3.17 1.06
N LYS A 211 23.05 -3.75 2.05
CA LYS A 211 24.14 -3.06 2.77
C LYS A 211 25.26 -2.62 1.84
N ILE A 212 25.49 -3.37 0.77
CA ILE A 212 26.45 -3.03 -0.30
C ILE A 212 25.58 -2.59 -1.49
N PRO A 213 25.69 -1.34 -1.95
CA PRO A 213 24.98 -0.86 -3.13
C PRO A 213 25.28 -1.70 -4.38
N SER A 214 24.27 -1.98 -5.19
CA SER A 214 24.46 -2.75 -6.43
C SER A 214 25.47 -2.10 -7.38
N ALA A 215 25.58 -0.77 -7.36
CA ALA A 215 26.60 -0.04 -8.12
C ALA A 215 28.03 -0.45 -7.75
N CYS A 216 28.32 -0.77 -6.46
CA CYS A 216 29.62 -1.24 -6.03
C CYS A 216 29.96 -2.63 -6.58
N LEU A 217 28.95 -3.46 -6.88
CA LEU A 217 29.12 -4.79 -7.45
C LEU A 217 29.40 -4.73 -8.96
N LEU A 218 28.83 -3.75 -9.68
CA LEU A 218 29.05 -3.55 -11.10
C LEU A 218 30.49 -3.15 -11.42
N TYR A 219 31.16 -2.41 -10.53
CA TYR A 219 32.54 -1.98 -10.73
C TYR A 219 33.62 -3.01 -10.27
N THR A 220 33.20 -4.10 -9.63
CA THR A 220 34.10 -5.11 -9.09
C THR A 220 33.94 -6.49 -9.70
N SER A 221 33.05 -6.64 -10.68
CA SER A 221 32.86 -7.89 -11.43
C SER A 221 33.42 -7.76 -12.86
N ASP A 222 34.09 -8.81 -13.35
CA ASP A 222 34.62 -8.89 -14.70
C ASP A 222 33.53 -8.71 -15.79
N ALA A 223 32.25 -8.86 -15.41
CA ALA A 223 31.13 -8.57 -16.30
C ALA A 223 30.95 -7.08 -16.64
N ALA A 224 31.64 -6.15 -15.96
CA ALA A 224 31.61 -4.74 -16.28
C ALA A 224 32.54 -4.41 -17.47
N ASP A 225 33.57 -5.20 -17.69
CA ASP A 225 34.52 -5.00 -18.81
C ASP A 225 33.91 -5.42 -20.15
N ASP A 226 32.97 -6.36 -20.15
CA ASP A 226 32.27 -6.80 -21.37
C ASP A 226 31.17 -5.83 -21.86
N LEU A 227 30.79 -4.82 -21.04
CA LEU A 227 29.78 -3.84 -21.41
C LEU A 227 30.34 -2.51 -21.95
N ILE A 228 31.68 -2.35 -21.95
CA ILE A 228 32.39 -1.13 -22.37
C ILE A 228 33.26 -1.39 -23.63
N GLY A 229 33.22 -2.59 -24.18
CA GLY A 229 33.89 -2.99 -25.40
C GLY A 229 33.12 -2.69 -26.67
#